data_9bb546ea8d13e8ec3dfbf6b6a1bbff65
#
_entry.id   9bb546ea8d13e8ec3dfbf6b6a1bbff65
#
_cell.length_a   1.000
_cell.length_b   1.000
_cell.length_c   1.000
_cell.angle_alpha   90.00
_cell.angle_beta   90.00
_cell.angle_gamma   90.00
#
_symmetry.space_group_name_H-M   'P 1'
#
loop_
_entity.id
_entity.type
_entity.pdbx_description
1 polymer ?
#
loop_
_entity_poly.entity_id
_entity_poly.type
_entity_poly.pdbx_seq_one_letter_code
_entity_poly.pdbx_strand_id
1 'polypeptide(L)'
;PYLIAAASLGAGLLGIEQQLDPGEPLTGNAYEQEANLPPERQLATNLRDASRDLEQSAEARGLFGDEFIDHFIASRDWEVREHERHVTDWQLQRYFEII
;
A
#
# COMPACT_ATOMS: atom_id res chain seq x y z
N PRO A 1 -8.84 11.25 -1.28
CA PRO A 1 -9.88 10.46 -0.58
C PRO A 1 -10.77 9.67 -1.53
N TYR A 2 -11.06 10.19 -2.74
CA TYR A 2 -11.99 9.54 -3.68
C TYR A 2 -11.47 8.18 -4.18
N LEU A 3 -10.18 8.06 -4.47
CA LEU A 3 -9.58 6.80 -4.92
C LEU A 3 -9.63 5.72 -3.83
N ILE A 4 -9.40 6.11 -2.56
CA ILE A 4 -9.51 5.19 -1.42
C ILE A 4 -10.94 4.67 -1.28
N ALA A 5 -11.93 5.57 -1.40
CA ALA A 5 -13.34 5.17 -1.34
C ALA A 5 -13.72 4.23 -2.50
N ALA A 6 -13.28 4.55 -3.72
CA ALA A 6 -13.52 3.71 -4.90
C ALA A 6 -12.86 2.32 -4.75
N ALA A 7 -11.62 2.26 -4.27
CA ALA A 7 -10.92 1.00 -4.03
C ALA A 7 -11.62 0.15 -2.95
N SER A 8 -12.03 0.78 -1.84
CA SER A 8 -12.73 0.09 -0.75
C SER A 8 -14.07 -0.47 -1.18
N LEU A 9 -14.87 0.32 -1.93
CA LEU A 9 -16.14 -0.14 -2.48
C LEU A 9 -15.96 -1.27 -3.50
N GLY A 10 -14.99 -1.11 -4.41
CA GLY A 10 -14.67 -2.12 -5.41
C GLY A 10 -14.22 -3.43 -4.79
N ALA A 11 -13.32 -3.38 -3.80
CA ALA A 11 -12.89 -4.56 -3.07
C ALA A 11 -14.05 -5.24 -2.31
N GLY A 12 -14.94 -4.45 -1.70
CA GLY A 12 -16.12 -4.97 -1.02
C GLY A 12 -17.08 -5.68 -1.98
N LEU A 13 -17.36 -5.10 -3.15
CA LEU A 13 -18.19 -5.72 -4.19
C LEU A 13 -17.56 -7.02 -4.71
N LEU A 14 -16.26 -6.99 -4.99
CA LEU A 14 -15.52 -8.19 -5.42
C LEU A 14 -15.61 -9.31 -4.39
N GLY A 15 -15.46 -8.98 -3.09
CA GLY A 15 -15.61 -9.94 -2.02
C GLY A 15 -17.00 -10.60 -1.98
N ILE A 16 -18.06 -9.83 -2.24
CA ILE A 16 -19.43 -10.32 -2.33
C ILE A 16 -19.61 -11.22 -3.56
N GLU A 17 -19.14 -10.77 -4.73
CA GLU A 17 -19.24 -11.52 -5.99
C GLU A 17 -18.52 -12.88 -5.92
N GLN A 18 -17.35 -12.89 -5.31
CA GLN A 18 -16.52 -14.10 -5.14
C GLN A 18 -16.89 -14.92 -3.91
N GLN A 19 -17.85 -14.47 -3.10
CA GLN A 19 -18.25 -15.11 -1.85
C GLN A 19 -17.06 -15.38 -0.91
N LEU A 20 -16.15 -14.40 -0.81
CA LEU A 20 -14.96 -14.52 0.04
C LEU A 20 -15.34 -14.55 1.52
N ASP A 21 -14.74 -15.49 2.26
CA ASP A 21 -14.84 -15.53 3.71
C ASP A 21 -13.81 -14.56 4.32
N PRO A 22 -14.23 -13.49 5.03
CA PRO A 22 -13.32 -12.57 5.66
C PRO A 22 -12.52 -13.19 6.83
N GLY A 23 -12.91 -14.38 7.28
CA GLY A 23 -12.32 -15.04 8.44
C GLY A 23 -12.78 -14.45 9.78
N GLU A 24 -12.13 -14.86 10.85
CA GLU A 24 -12.47 -14.40 12.20
C GLU A 24 -12.18 -12.90 12.39
N PRO A 25 -13.09 -12.16 13.02
CA PRO A 25 -12.89 -10.74 13.30
C PRO A 25 -11.77 -10.54 14.32
N LEU A 26 -10.96 -9.50 14.12
CA LEU A 26 -9.98 -9.08 15.11
C LEU A 26 -10.73 -8.46 16.32
N THR A 27 -10.34 -8.87 17.52
CA THR A 27 -10.87 -8.33 18.77
C THR A 27 -9.84 -7.46 19.46
N GLY A 28 -10.23 -6.27 19.91
CA GLY A 28 -9.33 -5.33 20.57
C GLY A 28 -8.62 -4.37 19.61
N ASN A 29 -7.41 -3.96 19.93
CA ASN A 29 -6.64 -3.00 19.15
C ASN A 29 -5.93 -3.68 17.99
N ALA A 30 -6.36 -3.39 16.75
CA ALA A 30 -5.77 -3.98 15.54
C ALA A 30 -4.28 -3.66 15.37
N TYR A 31 -3.81 -2.48 15.80
CA TYR A 31 -2.39 -2.10 15.72
C TYR A 31 -1.49 -2.98 16.60
N GLU A 32 -1.98 -3.47 17.72
CA GLU A 32 -1.22 -4.36 18.61
C GLU A 32 -1.16 -5.80 18.07
N GLN A 33 -2.12 -6.15 17.22
CA GLN A 33 -2.23 -7.48 16.64
C GLN A 33 -1.62 -7.61 15.25
N GLU A 34 -1.31 -6.50 14.59
CA GLU A 34 -0.79 -6.47 13.21
C GLU A 34 0.43 -7.37 13.04
N ALA A 35 1.38 -7.34 13.99
CA ALA A 35 2.59 -8.16 13.94
C ALA A 35 2.32 -9.68 14.02
N ASN A 36 1.14 -10.07 14.49
CA ASN A 36 0.73 -11.48 14.61
C ASN A 36 -0.09 -11.96 13.40
N LEU A 37 -0.45 -11.04 12.49
CA LEU A 37 -1.18 -11.39 11.28
C LEU A 37 -0.23 -12.09 10.29
N PRO A 38 -0.75 -13.03 9.49
CA PRO A 38 0.01 -13.59 8.39
C PRO A 38 0.43 -12.49 7.41
N PRO A 39 1.61 -12.60 6.76
CA PRO A 39 2.17 -11.56 5.89
C PRO A 39 1.19 -11.03 4.83
N GLU A 40 0.36 -11.89 4.28
CA GLU A 40 -0.66 -11.55 3.27
C GLU A 40 -1.82 -10.70 3.81
N ARG A 41 -1.94 -10.55 5.13
CA ARG A 41 -2.92 -9.70 5.80
C ARG A 41 -2.31 -8.43 6.40
N GLN A 42 -1.01 -8.26 6.29
CA GLN A 42 -0.31 -7.06 6.75
C GLN A 42 -0.30 -6.01 5.64
N LEU A 43 -0.47 -4.75 6.01
CA LEU A 43 -0.36 -3.65 5.07
C LEU A 43 1.11 -3.34 4.78
N ALA A 44 1.40 -2.91 3.57
CA ALA A 44 2.72 -2.41 3.21
C ALA A 44 3.11 -1.22 4.10
N THR A 45 4.34 -1.20 4.58
CA THR A 45 4.84 -0.18 5.52
C THR A 45 5.53 1.01 4.84
N ASN A 46 5.70 0.93 3.53
CA ASN A 46 6.32 1.99 2.73
C ASN A 46 5.69 2.07 1.33
N LEU A 47 5.89 3.21 0.67
CA LEU A 47 5.28 3.50 -0.63
C LEU A 47 5.76 2.55 -1.73
N ARG A 48 7.02 2.13 -1.72
CA ARG A 48 7.59 1.23 -2.73
C ARG A 48 6.90 -0.14 -2.71
N ASP A 49 6.74 -0.72 -1.53
CA ASP A 49 6.08 -2.02 -1.37
C ASP A 49 4.59 -1.91 -1.70
N ALA A 50 3.90 -0.86 -1.22
CA ALA A 50 2.50 -0.61 -1.57
C ALA A 50 2.28 -0.45 -3.08
N SER A 51 3.20 0.23 -3.79
CA SER A 51 3.15 0.39 -5.24
C SER A 51 3.31 -0.95 -5.96
N ARG A 52 4.25 -1.77 -5.51
CA ARG A 52 4.48 -3.11 -6.07
C ARG A 52 3.28 -4.03 -5.87
N ASP A 53 2.68 -4.02 -4.69
CA ASP A 53 1.50 -4.83 -4.40
C ASP A 53 0.32 -4.42 -5.29
N LEU A 54 0.11 -3.12 -5.48
CA LEU A 54 -0.90 -2.60 -6.40
C LEU A 54 -0.62 -2.98 -7.86
N GLU A 55 0.64 -2.87 -8.31
CA GLU A 55 1.06 -3.23 -9.67
C GLU A 55 0.75 -4.68 -10.00
N GLN A 56 0.93 -5.57 -9.03
CA GLN A 56 0.75 -7.01 -9.18
C GLN A 56 -0.69 -7.50 -8.95
N SER A 57 -1.57 -6.63 -8.42
CA SER A 57 -2.95 -7.00 -8.14
C SER A 57 -3.80 -7.10 -9.41
N ALA A 58 -4.19 -8.32 -9.75
CA ALA A 58 -5.13 -8.57 -10.85
C ALA A 58 -6.51 -7.96 -10.58
N GLU A 59 -6.94 -7.95 -9.33
CA GLU A 59 -8.20 -7.37 -8.87
C GLU A 59 -8.22 -5.85 -9.07
N ALA A 60 -7.14 -5.17 -8.68
CA ALA A 60 -7.01 -3.72 -8.88
C ALA A 60 -6.99 -3.37 -10.37
N ARG A 61 -6.29 -4.14 -11.19
CA ARG A 61 -6.27 -3.98 -12.65
C ARG A 61 -7.64 -4.22 -13.27
N GLY A 62 -8.35 -5.24 -12.81
CA GLY A 62 -9.73 -5.50 -13.23
C GLY A 62 -10.70 -4.38 -12.87
N LEU A 63 -10.51 -3.73 -11.71
CA LEU A 63 -11.36 -2.66 -11.20
C LEU A 63 -11.09 -1.30 -11.89
N PHE A 64 -9.83 -0.93 -12.02
CA PHE A 64 -9.42 0.40 -12.48
C PHE A 64 -8.90 0.43 -13.92
N GLY A 65 -8.57 -0.72 -14.49
CA GLY A 65 -7.94 -0.85 -15.80
C GLY A 65 -6.42 -0.72 -15.75
N ASP A 66 -5.74 -1.40 -16.69
CA ASP A 66 -4.28 -1.44 -16.76
C ASP A 66 -3.68 -0.04 -16.96
N GLU A 67 -4.23 0.75 -17.86
CA GLU A 67 -3.72 2.10 -18.16
C GLU A 67 -3.70 3.00 -16.92
N PHE A 68 -4.77 2.96 -16.12
CA PHE A 68 -4.82 3.72 -14.88
C PHE A 68 -3.78 3.23 -13.87
N ILE A 69 -3.70 1.91 -13.66
CA ILE A 69 -2.74 1.33 -12.71
C ILE A 69 -1.32 1.66 -13.12
N ASP A 70 -0.93 1.46 -14.38
CA ASP A 70 0.42 1.73 -14.86
C ASP A 70 0.80 3.21 -14.70
N HIS A 71 -0.12 4.12 -15.03
CA HIS A 71 0.10 5.56 -14.82
C HIS A 71 0.23 5.92 -13.34
N PHE A 72 -0.64 5.36 -12.49
CA PHE A 72 -0.60 5.61 -11.05
C PHE A 72 0.70 5.12 -10.43
N ILE A 73 1.15 3.90 -10.76
CA ILE A 73 2.43 3.33 -10.31
C ILE A 73 3.60 4.20 -10.77
N ALA A 74 3.66 4.58 -12.05
CA ALA A 74 4.71 5.44 -12.56
C ALA A 74 4.83 6.75 -11.77
N SER A 75 3.70 7.34 -11.36
CA SER A 75 3.67 8.55 -10.54
C SER A 75 4.17 8.29 -9.11
N ARG A 76 3.85 7.14 -8.51
CA ARG A 76 4.34 6.78 -7.16
C ARG A 76 5.82 6.47 -7.15
N ASP A 77 6.31 5.77 -8.16
CA ASP A 77 7.74 5.49 -8.33
C ASP A 77 8.55 6.76 -8.53
N TRP A 78 7.98 7.76 -9.20
CA TRP A 78 8.60 9.07 -9.31
C TRP A 78 8.74 9.74 -7.92
N GLU A 79 7.69 9.72 -7.09
CA GLU A 79 7.73 10.25 -5.73
C GLU A 79 8.81 9.56 -4.87
N VAL A 80 8.90 8.22 -4.96
CA VAL A 80 9.93 7.46 -4.25
C VAL A 80 11.33 7.91 -4.68
N ARG A 81 11.57 8.01 -6.00
CA ARG A 81 12.88 8.45 -6.52
C ARG A 81 13.23 9.88 -6.11
N GLU A 82 12.25 10.79 -6.15
CA GLU A 82 12.49 12.17 -5.72
C GLU A 82 12.79 12.23 -4.21
N HIS A 83 12.02 11.53 -3.39
CA HIS A 83 12.31 11.46 -1.95
C HIS A 83 13.71 10.92 -1.66
N GLU A 84 14.16 9.87 -2.36
CA GLU A 84 15.47 9.26 -2.16
C GLU A 84 16.65 10.14 -2.59
N ARG A 85 16.41 11.15 -3.42
CA ARG A 85 17.43 12.15 -3.82
C ARG A 85 17.67 13.22 -2.78
N HIS A 86 16.73 13.40 -1.85
CA HIS A 86 16.84 14.41 -0.81
C HIS A 86 17.55 13.88 0.43
N VAL A 87 18.49 14.68 0.95
CA VAL A 87 19.09 14.43 2.26
C VAL A 87 18.11 14.91 3.32
N THR A 88 17.70 14.00 4.19
CA THR A 88 16.75 14.31 5.28
C THR A 88 17.46 15.01 6.44
N ASP A 89 16.71 15.79 7.24
CA ASP A 89 17.23 16.41 8.46
C ASP A 89 17.80 15.37 9.43
N TRP A 90 17.20 14.17 9.49
CA TRP A 90 17.73 13.07 10.28
C TRP A 90 19.12 12.61 9.82
N GLN A 91 19.34 12.50 8.50
CA GLN A 91 20.65 12.16 7.93
C GLN A 91 21.68 13.26 8.22
N LEU A 92 21.28 14.53 8.07
CA LEU A 92 22.14 15.65 8.42
C LEU A 92 22.56 15.60 9.89
N GLN A 93 21.60 15.48 10.81
CA GLN A 93 21.89 15.38 12.25
C GLN A 93 22.74 14.16 12.59
N ARG A 94 22.51 13.03 11.94
CA ARG A 94 23.21 11.78 12.26
C ARG A 94 24.64 11.74 11.76
N TYR A 95 24.92 12.33 10.59
CA TYR A 95 26.19 12.15 9.90
C TYR A 95 27.03 13.43 9.77
N PHE A 96 26.49 14.59 10.11
CA PHE A 96 27.17 15.87 9.90
C PHE A 96 28.54 15.98 10.60
N GLU A 97 28.73 15.36 11.76
CA GLU A 97 29.96 15.40 12.54
C GLU A 97 30.82 14.10 12.43
N ILE A 98 30.39 13.13 11.63
CA ILE A 98 31.04 11.81 11.57
C ILE A 98 31.95 11.66 10.34
N ILE A 99 31.89 12.61 9.40
CA ILE A 99 32.69 12.60 8.16
C ILE A 99 33.95 13.44 8.34
#